data_f028f99498c1d607ef9e6efd4f671967
#
_entry.id   f028f99498c1d607ef9e6efd4f671967
#
_cell.length_a   1.000
_cell.length_b   1.000
_cell.length_c   1.000
_cell.angle_alpha   90.00
_cell.angle_beta   90.00
_cell.angle_gamma   90.00
#
_symmetry.space_group_name_H-M   'P 1'
#
loop_
_entity.id
_entity.type
_entity.pdbx_description
1 polymer ?
#
loop_
_entity_poly.entity_id
_entity_poly.type
_entity_poly.pdbx_seq_one_letter_code
_entity_poly.pdbx_strand_id
1 'polypeptide(L)'
;QRLAGGDARSGAHVRKALAQLPHTRLINGYGPTENTTFSCCHTLTADSLNHTTSADSPPIGRPIANTQVYVLDDTLQPVPIGVPGELYLGGDGLARGYLHRPDLTAERFVPNPFYGKAEGNREQGIGNEEQRTKNVGLGPCKAEQLLYKTGDRVRTCPDGVIEFLGRLDNQVKIRGFRIELGEIEAALLSHPDVEQAIVRPWQDDTGRQQLVAYVVEIREQGLGNREQAEAE
;
A
#
# COMPACT_ATOMS: atom_id res chain seq x y z
N GLN A 1 1.63 -26.45 5.80
CA GLN A 1 1.93 -25.08 5.42
C GLN A 1 0.64 -24.26 5.37
N ARG A 2 0.64 -23.05 5.95
CA ARG A 2 -0.47 -22.09 5.88
C ARG A 2 0.08 -20.72 5.48
N LEU A 3 -0.52 -20.15 4.47
CA LEU A 3 -0.26 -18.80 3.99
C LEU A 3 -1.36 -17.88 4.54
N ALA A 4 -0.98 -16.73 5.02
CA ALA A 4 -1.88 -15.74 5.56
C ALA A 4 -1.43 -14.34 5.10
N GLY A 5 -2.35 -13.56 4.54
CA GLY A 5 -2.10 -12.23 3.99
C GLY A 5 -3.38 -11.41 3.95
N GLY A 6 -3.29 -10.21 3.38
CA GLY A 6 -4.44 -9.34 3.11
C GLY A 6 -4.75 -8.31 4.18
N ASP A 7 -4.21 -8.45 5.39
CA ASP A 7 -4.39 -7.48 6.47
C ASP A 7 -3.17 -7.47 7.41
N ALA A 8 -2.97 -6.36 8.14
CA ALA A 8 -1.94 -6.26 9.15
C ALA A 8 -2.24 -7.25 10.30
N ARG A 9 -1.25 -8.05 10.66
CA ARG A 9 -1.42 -9.09 11.69
C ARG A 9 -0.80 -8.63 13.00
N SER A 10 -1.54 -8.84 14.07
CA SER A 10 -0.99 -8.69 15.43
C SER A 10 0.05 -9.77 15.71
N GLY A 11 1.25 -9.36 16.13
CA GLY A 11 2.31 -10.28 16.55
C GLY A 11 1.87 -11.22 17.67
N ALA A 12 0.94 -10.79 18.55
CA ALA A 12 0.37 -11.63 19.60
C ALA A 12 -0.43 -12.82 19.04
N HIS A 13 -1.25 -12.58 18.01
CA HIS A 13 -2.00 -13.65 17.35
C HIS A 13 -1.07 -14.63 16.61
N VAL A 14 -0.01 -14.11 15.98
CA VAL A 14 0.99 -14.96 15.32
C VAL A 14 1.72 -15.83 16.33
N ARG A 15 2.17 -15.29 17.48
CA ARG A 15 2.80 -16.08 18.57
C ARG A 15 1.87 -17.19 19.06
N LYS A 16 0.59 -16.87 19.28
CA LYS A 16 -0.42 -17.86 19.67
C LYS A 16 -0.59 -18.97 18.63
N ALA A 17 -0.65 -18.60 17.36
CA ALA A 17 -0.76 -19.58 16.27
C ALA A 17 0.48 -20.47 16.16
N LEU A 18 1.70 -19.93 16.28
CA LEU A 18 2.94 -20.71 16.30
C LEU A 18 2.97 -21.71 17.45
N ALA A 19 2.53 -21.31 18.65
CA ALA A 19 2.47 -22.19 19.82
C ALA A 19 1.44 -23.32 19.65
N GLN A 20 0.29 -23.04 19.03
CA GLN A 20 -0.79 -24.02 18.82
C GLN A 20 -0.56 -24.95 17.62
N LEU A 21 0.29 -24.55 16.68
CA LEU A 21 0.52 -25.27 15.42
C LEU A 21 2.03 -25.57 15.20
N PRO A 22 2.70 -26.31 16.11
CA PRO A 22 4.16 -26.47 16.09
C PRO A 22 4.68 -27.16 14.84
N HIS A 23 3.85 -27.97 14.16
CA HIS A 23 4.21 -28.66 12.92
C HIS A 23 3.74 -27.94 11.65
N THR A 24 3.22 -26.72 11.79
CA THR A 24 2.71 -25.94 10.64
C THR A 24 3.64 -24.80 10.33
N ARG A 25 4.17 -24.76 9.09
CA ARG A 25 4.89 -23.60 8.58
C ARG A 25 3.88 -22.49 8.28
N LEU A 26 3.97 -21.41 9.05
CA LEU A 26 3.18 -20.18 8.82
C LEU A 26 3.97 -19.23 7.94
N ILE A 27 3.29 -18.66 6.94
CA ILE A 27 3.89 -17.72 6.00
C ILE A 27 3.02 -16.45 6.02
N ASN A 28 3.66 -15.31 6.25
CA ASN A 28 3.06 -14.00 6.00
C ASN A 28 3.21 -13.67 4.52
N GLY A 29 2.10 -13.39 3.83
CA GLY A 29 2.07 -12.94 2.45
C GLY A 29 1.60 -11.49 2.38
N TYR A 30 2.36 -10.67 1.69
CA TYR A 30 2.07 -9.28 1.43
C TYR A 30 2.00 -9.04 -0.08
N GLY A 31 1.02 -8.24 -0.50
CA GLY A 31 0.92 -7.72 -1.86
C GLY A 31 -0.40 -7.03 -2.10
N PRO A 32 -0.39 -6.00 -2.96
CA PRO A 32 -1.60 -5.35 -3.46
C PRO A 32 -2.17 -6.14 -4.65
N THR A 33 -3.44 -5.90 -4.96
CA THR A 33 -4.11 -6.46 -6.15
C THR A 33 -3.41 -6.04 -7.44
N GLU A 34 -2.86 -4.86 -7.47
CA GLU A 34 -2.14 -4.26 -8.60
C GLU A 34 -0.82 -4.99 -8.95
N ASN A 35 -0.36 -5.88 -8.06
CA ASN A 35 0.78 -6.78 -8.33
C ASN A 35 0.44 -8.24 -7.99
N THR A 36 -0.70 -8.71 -8.45
CA THR A 36 -1.20 -10.09 -8.43
C THR A 36 -1.08 -10.78 -7.07
N THR A 37 -1.82 -10.29 -6.08
CA THR A 37 -2.07 -10.88 -4.76
C THR A 37 -0.88 -10.90 -3.80
N PHE A 38 0.25 -11.50 -4.16
CA PHE A 38 1.44 -11.57 -3.31
C PHE A 38 2.69 -11.08 -4.04
N SER A 39 3.37 -10.16 -3.41
CA SER A 39 4.64 -9.59 -3.91
C SER A 39 5.81 -9.98 -3.01
N CYS A 40 5.57 -10.12 -1.70
CA CYS A 40 6.56 -10.54 -0.73
C CYS A 40 6.01 -11.62 0.18
N CYS A 41 6.91 -12.48 0.67
CA CYS A 41 6.58 -13.53 1.63
C CYS A 41 7.63 -13.63 2.75
N HIS A 42 7.17 -13.95 3.97
CA HIS A 42 8.01 -14.21 5.13
C HIS A 42 7.57 -15.45 5.87
N THR A 43 8.50 -16.39 6.14
CA THR A 43 8.21 -17.52 7.02
C THR A 43 8.27 -17.04 8.47
N LEU A 44 7.14 -17.17 9.17
CA LEU A 44 7.00 -16.72 10.55
C LEU A 44 7.63 -17.74 11.52
N THR A 45 8.54 -17.24 12.34
CA THR A 45 9.15 -17.98 13.46
C THR A 45 9.07 -17.13 14.72
N ALA A 46 9.32 -17.73 15.89
CA ALA A 46 9.38 -16.96 17.13
C ALA A 46 10.45 -15.85 17.04
N ASP A 47 11.59 -16.17 16.45
CA ASP A 47 12.71 -15.22 16.30
C ASP A 47 12.35 -14.06 15.35
N SER A 48 11.64 -14.33 14.24
CA SER A 48 11.24 -13.28 13.32
C SER A 48 10.32 -12.23 13.96
N LEU A 49 9.65 -12.56 15.04
CA LEU A 49 8.79 -11.64 15.81
C LEU A 49 9.53 -10.87 16.90
N ASN A 50 10.73 -11.31 17.29
CA ASN A 50 11.54 -10.64 18.30
C ASN A 50 12.44 -9.53 17.73
N HIS A 51 12.71 -9.59 16.43
CA HIS A 51 13.60 -8.65 15.72
C HIS A 51 12.85 -7.50 15.01
N THR A 52 11.50 -7.52 15.02
CA THR A 52 10.72 -6.43 14.44
C THR A 52 10.71 -5.23 15.37
N THR A 53 11.08 -4.06 14.84
CA THR A 53 11.00 -2.79 15.58
C THR A 53 9.58 -2.23 15.63
N SER A 54 8.69 -2.67 14.75
CA SER A 54 7.25 -2.44 14.86
C SER A 54 6.68 -3.51 15.79
N ALA A 55 6.40 -3.14 17.04
CA ALA A 55 6.08 -4.06 18.14
C ALA A 55 4.91 -5.02 17.88
N ASP A 56 4.12 -4.80 16.84
CA ASP A 56 2.88 -5.53 16.60
C ASP A 56 2.69 -6.14 15.20
N SER A 57 3.55 -5.87 14.21
CA SER A 57 3.37 -6.41 12.85
C SER A 57 4.54 -7.28 12.41
N PRO A 58 4.30 -8.53 11.96
CA PRO A 58 5.36 -9.35 11.41
C PRO A 58 5.91 -8.76 10.11
N PRO A 59 7.19 -9.04 9.76
CA PRO A 59 7.78 -8.58 8.52
C PRO A 59 6.95 -9.03 7.30
N ILE A 60 6.94 -8.22 6.25
CA ILE A 60 6.37 -8.61 4.97
C ILE A 60 7.31 -9.51 4.16
N GLY A 61 8.59 -9.53 4.53
CA GLY A 61 9.57 -10.50 4.03
C GLY A 61 10.35 -10.05 2.82
N ARG A 62 10.56 -10.97 1.89
CA ARG A 62 11.34 -10.76 0.67
C ARG A 62 10.48 -10.95 -0.56
N PRO A 63 10.85 -10.35 -1.70
CA PRO A 63 10.10 -10.53 -2.93
C PRO A 63 10.03 -12.02 -3.34
N ILE A 64 8.89 -12.39 -3.91
CA ILE A 64 8.73 -13.69 -4.56
C ILE A 64 9.41 -13.68 -5.94
N ALA A 65 9.51 -14.85 -6.58
CA ALA A 65 10.09 -14.96 -7.92
C ALA A 65 9.44 -13.98 -8.91
N ASN A 66 10.24 -13.41 -9.81
CA ASN A 66 9.83 -12.48 -10.86
C ASN A 66 9.14 -11.19 -10.36
N THR A 67 9.33 -10.85 -9.08
CA THR A 67 8.84 -9.62 -8.48
C THR A 67 10.03 -8.71 -8.17
N GLN A 68 9.95 -7.47 -8.61
CA GLN A 68 10.90 -6.41 -8.30
C GLN A 68 10.36 -5.58 -7.14
N VAL A 69 11.22 -5.28 -6.19
CA VAL A 69 10.88 -4.46 -5.02
C VAL A 69 11.92 -3.37 -4.86
N TYR A 70 11.44 -2.14 -4.71
CA TYR A 70 12.28 -0.97 -4.43
C TYR A 70 11.72 -0.22 -3.23
N VAL A 71 12.60 0.26 -2.37
CA VAL A 71 12.27 1.18 -1.27
C VAL A 71 12.88 2.53 -1.64
N LEU A 72 12.02 3.49 -1.98
CA LEU A 72 12.44 4.75 -2.59
C LEU A 72 12.01 5.95 -1.73
N ASP A 73 12.73 7.04 -1.91
CA ASP A 73 12.35 8.36 -1.41
C ASP A 73 11.36 9.06 -2.37
N ASP A 74 10.99 10.29 -2.07
CA ASP A 74 10.08 11.14 -2.84
C ASP A 74 10.67 11.56 -4.21
N THR A 75 11.99 11.41 -4.40
CA THR A 75 12.69 11.67 -5.67
C THR A 75 12.94 10.39 -6.48
N LEU A 76 12.32 9.27 -6.09
CA LEU A 76 12.50 7.93 -6.69
C LEU A 76 13.95 7.41 -6.62
N GLN A 77 14.73 7.83 -5.59
CA GLN A 77 16.04 7.27 -5.33
C GLN A 77 15.97 6.19 -4.25
N PRO A 78 16.77 5.10 -4.37
CA PRO A 78 16.82 4.06 -3.36
C PRO A 78 17.30 4.63 -2.02
N VAL A 79 16.56 4.32 -0.95
CA VAL A 79 17.00 4.67 0.41
C VAL A 79 17.99 3.64 0.96
N PRO A 80 18.92 4.05 1.84
CA PRO A 80 19.84 3.12 2.51
C PRO A 80 19.10 2.07 3.36
N ILE A 81 19.75 0.94 3.62
CA ILE A 81 19.27 -0.10 4.54
C ILE A 81 18.97 0.52 5.91
N GLY A 82 17.81 0.17 6.47
CA GLY A 82 17.32 0.68 7.75
C GLY A 82 16.59 2.02 7.66
N VAL A 83 16.70 2.76 6.56
CA VAL A 83 16.00 4.02 6.34
C VAL A 83 14.60 3.75 5.80
N PRO A 84 13.54 4.38 6.37
CA PRO A 84 12.20 4.28 5.83
C PRO A 84 12.05 4.96 4.47
N GLY A 85 11.29 4.30 3.57
CA GLY A 85 10.91 4.83 2.27
C GLY A 85 9.54 4.29 1.84
N GLU A 86 9.08 4.68 0.67
CA GLU A 86 7.88 4.14 0.06
C GLU A 86 8.22 2.86 -0.73
N LEU A 87 7.33 1.87 -0.63
CA LEU A 87 7.46 0.61 -1.36
C LEU A 87 6.95 0.77 -2.79
N TYR A 88 7.77 0.38 -3.75
CA TYR A 88 7.42 0.28 -5.16
C TYR A 88 7.58 -1.16 -5.63
N LEU A 89 6.64 -1.62 -6.44
CA LEU A 89 6.58 -3.00 -6.94
C LEU A 89 6.61 -3.03 -8.46
N GLY A 90 7.34 -4.00 -9.01
CA GLY A 90 7.42 -4.27 -10.44
C GLY A 90 7.53 -5.77 -10.72
N GLY A 91 7.75 -6.12 -11.97
CA GLY A 91 7.92 -7.48 -12.43
C GLY A 91 6.65 -8.07 -13.07
N ASP A 92 6.64 -9.39 -13.25
CA ASP A 92 5.62 -10.10 -14.04
C ASP A 92 4.20 -10.03 -13.44
N GLY A 93 4.10 -9.81 -12.13
CA GLY A 93 2.83 -9.70 -11.42
C GLY A 93 2.12 -8.36 -11.59
N LEU A 94 2.77 -7.36 -12.22
CA LEU A 94 2.24 -6.02 -12.31
C LEU A 94 1.01 -5.95 -13.23
N ALA A 95 -0.08 -5.36 -12.72
CA ALA A 95 -1.28 -5.09 -13.51
C ALA A 95 -1.02 -4.03 -14.59
N ARG A 96 -1.86 -4.00 -15.62
CA ARG A 96 -1.77 -2.99 -16.70
C ARG A 96 -2.25 -1.61 -16.27
N GLY A 97 -3.02 -1.52 -15.20
CA GLY A 97 -3.63 -0.29 -14.70
C GLY A 97 -5.07 -0.51 -14.24
N TYR A 98 -5.77 0.58 -13.97
CA TYR A 98 -7.17 0.60 -13.55
C TYR A 98 -8.10 0.76 -14.76
N LEU A 99 -9.15 -0.08 -14.82
CA LEU A 99 -10.11 -0.09 -15.90
C LEU A 99 -10.85 1.27 -15.97
N HIS A 100 -10.87 1.89 -17.14
CA HIS A 100 -11.51 3.19 -17.40
C HIS A 100 -11.03 4.35 -16.51
N ARG A 101 -9.84 4.21 -15.88
CA ARG A 101 -9.23 5.24 -15.04
C ARG A 101 -7.77 5.51 -15.46
N PRO A 102 -7.56 6.15 -16.61
CA PRO A 102 -6.20 6.48 -17.07
C PRO A 102 -5.50 7.50 -16.17
N ASP A 103 -6.25 8.40 -15.54
CA ASP A 103 -5.81 9.36 -14.54
C ASP A 103 -5.15 8.66 -13.33
N LEU A 104 -5.89 7.77 -12.68
CA LEU A 104 -5.43 7.00 -11.54
C LEU A 104 -4.31 6.03 -11.93
N THR A 105 -4.38 5.47 -13.15
CA THR A 105 -3.33 4.60 -13.67
C THR A 105 -2.00 5.36 -13.79
N ALA A 106 -2.02 6.56 -14.35
CA ALA A 106 -0.81 7.39 -14.49
C ALA A 106 -0.24 7.85 -13.14
N GLU A 107 -1.10 8.05 -12.12
CA GLU A 107 -0.69 8.41 -10.77
C GLU A 107 0.01 7.26 -10.05
N ARG A 108 -0.50 6.04 -10.20
CA ARG A 108 -0.06 4.88 -9.41
C ARG A 108 0.93 3.97 -10.13
N PHE A 109 0.94 3.94 -11.45
CA PHE A 109 1.87 3.16 -12.27
C PHE A 109 2.87 4.11 -12.93
N VAL A 110 4.01 4.29 -12.26
CA VAL A 110 5.02 5.29 -12.65
C VAL A 110 6.13 4.64 -13.48
N PRO A 111 6.84 5.39 -14.34
CA PRO A 111 8.00 4.86 -15.06
C PRO A 111 9.06 4.29 -14.12
N ASN A 112 9.60 3.12 -14.44
CA ASN A 112 10.69 2.50 -13.70
C ASN A 112 12.03 3.18 -14.02
N PRO A 113 12.62 3.97 -13.10
CA PRO A 113 13.88 4.67 -13.36
C PRO A 113 15.09 3.74 -13.45
N PHE A 114 14.93 2.46 -13.11
CA PHE A 114 15.98 1.44 -13.12
C PHE A 114 15.87 0.52 -14.33
N TYR A 115 14.84 0.66 -15.17
CA TYR A 115 14.66 -0.15 -16.35
C TYR A 115 15.85 0.03 -17.32
N GLY A 116 16.44 -1.09 -17.75
CA GLY A 116 17.58 -1.09 -18.65
C GLY A 116 18.93 -0.70 -18.02
N LYS A 117 18.96 -0.34 -16.73
CA LYS A 117 20.23 -0.03 -16.03
C LYS A 117 20.88 -1.25 -15.36
N ALA A 118 20.17 -2.39 -15.26
CA ALA A 118 20.62 -3.58 -14.55
C ALA A 118 21.58 -4.50 -15.36
N GLU A 119 21.98 -4.13 -16.59
CA GLU A 119 22.85 -4.96 -17.44
C GLU A 119 24.35 -4.63 -17.36
N GLY A 120 24.81 -4.00 -16.28
CA GLY A 120 26.24 -3.68 -16.09
C GLY A 120 27.16 -4.86 -15.78
N ASN A 121 26.66 -6.11 -15.59
CA ASN A 121 27.50 -7.29 -15.30
C ASN A 121 26.85 -8.61 -15.73
N ARG A 122 26.43 -8.74 -16.98
CA ARG A 122 26.30 -10.04 -17.63
C ARG A 122 27.13 -10.03 -18.90
N GLU A 123 28.07 -10.96 -18.92
CA GLU A 123 29.10 -11.19 -19.91
C GLU A 123 28.65 -11.01 -21.37
N GLN A 124 29.55 -10.44 -22.14
CA GLN A 124 29.60 -10.29 -23.57
C GLN A 124 28.96 -11.45 -24.34
N GLY A 125 27.69 -11.31 -24.66
CA GLY A 125 27.06 -12.04 -25.74
C GLY A 125 26.97 -11.10 -26.94
N ILE A 126 27.75 -11.38 -27.97
CA ILE A 126 27.82 -10.69 -29.26
C ILE A 126 26.43 -10.69 -29.89
N GLY A 127 25.70 -9.59 -29.80
CA GLY A 127 24.41 -9.35 -30.44
C GLY A 127 24.30 -7.88 -30.86
N ASN A 128 24.21 -7.67 -32.17
CA ASN A 128 24.27 -6.42 -32.90
C ASN A 128 23.44 -5.28 -32.27
N GLU A 129 24.12 -4.15 -31.97
CA GLU A 129 23.55 -2.88 -31.49
C GLU A 129 22.51 -2.25 -32.42
N GLU A 130 22.45 -2.63 -33.69
CA GLU A 130 21.54 -2.07 -34.69
C GLU A 130 20.05 -2.43 -34.52
N GLN A 131 19.69 -3.39 -33.68
CA GLN A 131 18.28 -3.73 -33.41
C GLN A 131 17.68 -3.04 -32.18
N ARG A 132 18.48 -2.34 -31.39
CA ARG A 132 18.03 -1.65 -30.14
C ARG A 132 17.34 -0.30 -30.39
N THR A 133 17.63 0.36 -31.49
CA THR A 133 17.11 1.73 -31.77
C THR A 133 15.81 1.78 -32.55
N LYS A 134 15.26 0.65 -32.99
CA LYS A 134 14.04 0.64 -33.84
C LYS A 134 12.72 0.39 -33.12
N ASN A 135 12.71 0.21 -31.80
CA ASN A 135 11.47 0.00 -31.01
C ASN A 135 11.09 1.17 -30.11
N VAL A 136 11.39 2.41 -30.49
CA VAL A 136 10.75 3.61 -29.92
C VAL A 136 9.47 3.90 -30.68
N GLY A 137 8.61 2.91 -30.80
CA GLY A 137 7.23 3.08 -31.20
C GLY A 137 6.39 3.04 -29.93
N LEU A 138 5.41 3.93 -29.79
CA LEU A 138 4.37 3.97 -28.76
C LEU A 138 3.51 2.67 -28.75
N GLY A 139 4.17 1.53 -28.47
CA GLY A 139 3.49 0.29 -28.11
C GLY A 139 3.12 0.33 -26.63
N PRO A 140 2.16 -0.49 -26.19
CA PRO A 140 1.81 -0.57 -24.76
C PRO A 140 3.06 -0.81 -23.94
N CYS A 141 3.32 0.07 -22.94
CA CYS A 141 4.45 -0.05 -22.04
C CYS A 141 4.49 -1.49 -21.49
N LYS A 142 5.63 -2.16 -21.63
CA LYS A 142 5.80 -3.48 -21.04
C LYS A 142 5.78 -3.32 -19.51
N ALA A 143 5.21 -4.29 -18.80
CA ALA A 143 5.11 -4.26 -17.34
C ALA A 143 6.47 -4.01 -16.64
N GLU A 144 7.57 -4.46 -17.24
CA GLU A 144 8.95 -4.22 -16.77
C GLU A 144 9.37 -2.75 -16.74
N GLN A 145 8.68 -1.89 -17.52
CA GLN A 145 8.97 -0.47 -17.65
C GLN A 145 8.26 0.38 -16.60
N LEU A 146 7.38 -0.20 -15.82
CA LEU A 146 6.58 0.50 -14.82
C LEU A 146 6.84 -0.06 -13.42
N LEU A 147 6.61 0.79 -12.43
CA LEU A 147 6.52 0.42 -11.01
C LEU A 147 5.14 0.83 -10.50
N TYR A 148 4.56 0.00 -9.65
CA TYR A 148 3.37 0.34 -8.89
C TYR A 148 3.77 1.04 -7.59
N LYS A 149 3.30 2.25 -7.40
CA LYS A 149 3.43 3.07 -6.20
C LYS A 149 2.42 2.62 -5.17
N THR A 150 2.88 1.90 -4.12
CA THR A 150 1.96 1.23 -3.18
C THR A 150 1.30 2.16 -2.17
N GLY A 151 1.96 3.26 -1.81
CA GLY A 151 1.60 4.10 -0.66
C GLY A 151 1.98 3.47 0.69
N ASP A 152 2.66 2.34 0.69
CA ASP A 152 3.11 1.67 1.91
C ASP A 152 4.50 2.17 2.32
N ARG A 153 4.64 2.61 3.57
CA ARG A 153 5.92 2.97 4.17
C ARG A 153 6.58 1.72 4.73
N VAL A 154 7.79 1.47 4.28
CA VAL A 154 8.57 0.28 4.65
C VAL A 154 10.02 0.63 4.93
N ARG A 155 10.79 -0.34 5.42
CA ARG A 155 12.26 -0.29 5.42
C ARG A 155 12.84 -1.66 5.13
N THR A 156 14.04 -1.68 4.57
CA THR A 156 14.81 -2.91 4.35
C THR A 156 15.74 -3.14 5.54
N CYS A 157 15.68 -4.32 6.15
CA CYS A 157 16.60 -4.74 7.21
C CYS A 157 17.95 -5.20 6.64
N PRO A 158 19.02 -5.28 7.47
CA PRO A 158 20.35 -5.71 7.01
C PRO A 158 20.39 -7.09 6.36
N ASP A 159 19.48 -7.97 6.74
CA ASP A 159 19.30 -9.31 6.16
C ASP A 159 18.47 -9.32 4.88
N GLY A 160 18.03 -8.16 4.37
CA GLY A 160 17.19 -8.02 3.18
C GLY A 160 15.70 -8.30 3.38
N VAL A 161 15.26 -8.52 4.61
CA VAL A 161 13.84 -8.61 4.97
C VAL A 161 13.24 -7.21 4.98
N ILE A 162 12.00 -7.10 4.49
CA ILE A 162 11.27 -5.84 4.45
C ILE A 162 10.26 -5.81 5.59
N GLU A 163 10.27 -4.71 6.35
CA GLU A 163 9.32 -4.42 7.41
C GLU A 163 8.31 -3.37 6.98
N PHE A 164 7.05 -3.59 7.28
CA PHE A 164 5.96 -2.64 7.07
C PHE A 164 5.88 -1.68 8.26
N LEU A 165 5.89 -0.38 7.97
CA LEU A 165 5.86 0.69 8.98
C LEU A 165 4.54 1.47 9.01
N GLY A 166 3.61 1.15 8.10
CA GLY A 166 2.34 1.84 7.97
C GLY A 166 2.08 2.33 6.56
N ARG A 167 1.06 3.18 6.41
CA ARG A 167 0.73 3.80 5.13
C ARG A 167 1.13 5.28 5.12
N LEU A 168 1.47 5.77 3.93
CA LEU A 168 1.72 7.19 3.67
C LEU A 168 0.44 7.97 3.38
N ASP A 169 -0.60 7.26 2.96
CA ASP A 169 -1.94 7.81 2.66
C ASP A 169 -2.96 7.46 3.76
N ASN A 170 -4.19 7.92 3.59
CA ASN A 170 -5.29 7.69 4.53
C ASN A 170 -6.05 6.36 4.28
N GLN A 171 -5.54 5.50 3.39
CA GLN A 171 -6.16 4.21 3.11
C GLN A 171 -6.06 3.27 4.31
N VAL A 172 -7.15 2.59 4.62
CA VAL A 172 -7.21 1.63 5.72
C VAL A 172 -7.63 0.24 5.24
N LYS A 173 -7.19 -0.78 5.97
CA LYS A 173 -7.67 -2.15 5.77
C LYS A 173 -8.51 -2.54 6.98
N ILE A 174 -9.79 -2.83 6.77
CA ILE A 174 -10.72 -3.26 7.81
C ILE A 174 -11.38 -4.57 7.38
N ARG A 175 -11.13 -5.65 8.12
CA ARG A 175 -11.63 -7.00 7.82
C ARG A 175 -11.27 -7.49 6.41
N GLY A 176 -10.09 -7.12 5.91
CA GLY A 176 -9.60 -7.45 4.58
C GLY A 176 -10.12 -6.56 3.44
N PHE A 177 -11.03 -5.62 3.73
CA PHE A 177 -11.47 -4.62 2.76
C PHE A 177 -10.48 -3.47 2.72
N ARG A 178 -10.05 -3.11 1.52
CA ARG A 178 -9.24 -1.92 1.23
C ARG A 178 -10.17 -0.74 1.05
N ILE A 179 -10.08 0.24 1.94
CA ILE A 179 -11.03 1.35 2.04
C ILE A 179 -10.28 2.66 1.88
N GLU A 180 -10.70 3.45 0.89
CA GLU A 180 -10.28 4.83 0.69
C GLU A 180 -11.19 5.73 1.50
N LEU A 181 -10.70 6.31 2.59
CA LEU A 181 -11.52 7.17 3.46
C LEU A 181 -12.04 8.39 2.71
N GLY A 182 -11.24 8.94 1.80
CA GLY A 182 -11.63 10.08 0.96
C GLY A 182 -12.81 9.81 0.02
N GLU A 183 -13.01 8.56 -0.44
CA GLU A 183 -14.20 8.21 -1.24
C GLU A 183 -15.47 8.28 -0.39
N ILE A 184 -15.40 7.85 0.87
CA ILE A 184 -16.54 7.93 1.80
C ILE A 184 -16.80 9.40 2.15
N GLU A 185 -15.75 10.18 2.42
CA GLU A 185 -15.85 11.62 2.68
C GLU A 185 -16.50 12.35 1.51
N ALA A 186 -16.07 12.06 0.27
CA ALA A 186 -16.65 12.63 -0.94
C ALA A 186 -18.13 12.25 -1.12
N ALA A 187 -18.48 10.98 -0.81
CA ALA A 187 -19.87 10.53 -0.87
C ALA A 187 -20.75 11.24 0.18
N LEU A 188 -20.23 11.46 1.40
CA LEU A 188 -20.93 12.21 2.44
C LEU A 188 -21.11 13.68 2.04
N LEU A 189 -20.08 14.32 1.50
CA LEU A 189 -20.12 15.71 1.03
C LEU A 189 -21.05 15.93 -0.18
N SER A 190 -21.44 14.86 -0.90
CA SER A 190 -22.43 14.95 -1.97
C SER A 190 -23.87 15.13 -1.46
N HIS A 191 -24.12 14.93 -0.16
CA HIS A 191 -25.42 15.16 0.45
C HIS A 191 -25.65 16.66 0.65
N PRO A 192 -26.83 17.19 0.26
CA PRO A 192 -27.11 18.64 0.28
C PRO A 192 -27.05 19.28 1.68
N ASP A 193 -27.28 18.50 2.74
CA ASP A 193 -27.29 19.00 4.11
C ASP A 193 -25.92 18.88 4.81
N VAL A 194 -24.88 18.36 4.12
CA VAL A 194 -23.55 18.16 4.70
C VAL A 194 -22.58 19.23 4.21
N GLU A 195 -22.07 20.03 5.13
CA GLU A 195 -21.06 21.07 4.89
C GLU A 195 -19.64 20.50 4.93
N GLN A 196 -19.37 19.65 5.94
CA GLN A 196 -18.05 19.04 6.12
C GLN A 196 -18.20 17.59 6.57
N ALA A 197 -17.29 16.75 6.13
CA ALA A 197 -17.21 15.34 6.54
C ALA A 197 -15.76 14.92 6.73
N ILE A 198 -15.48 14.15 7.76
CA ILE A 198 -14.22 13.47 7.99
C ILE A 198 -14.49 12.05 8.46
N VAL A 199 -13.79 11.08 7.88
CA VAL A 199 -13.90 9.67 8.24
C VAL A 199 -12.62 9.19 8.88
N ARG A 200 -12.72 8.48 10.02
CA ARG A 200 -11.57 7.96 10.74
C ARG A 200 -11.77 6.49 11.12
N PRO A 201 -10.71 5.68 11.06
CA PRO A 201 -10.74 4.37 11.68
C PRO A 201 -10.80 4.53 13.20
N TRP A 202 -11.67 3.77 13.82
CA TRP A 202 -11.82 3.71 15.27
C TRP A 202 -11.72 2.26 15.73
N GLN A 203 -11.07 2.04 16.86
CA GLN A 203 -10.92 0.72 17.46
C GLN A 203 -11.60 0.71 18.83
N ASP A 204 -12.49 -0.25 19.05
CA ASP A 204 -13.14 -0.43 20.34
C ASP A 204 -12.22 -1.13 21.35
N ASP A 205 -12.66 -1.19 22.61
CA ASP A 205 -11.91 -1.80 23.71
C ASP A 205 -11.64 -3.31 23.50
N THR A 206 -12.37 -3.93 22.58
CA THR A 206 -12.16 -5.33 22.18
C THR A 206 -11.16 -5.51 21.05
N GLY A 207 -10.61 -4.40 20.50
CA GLY A 207 -9.70 -4.40 19.38
C GLY A 207 -10.40 -4.48 18.02
N ARG A 208 -11.73 -4.34 17.96
CA ARG A 208 -12.48 -4.38 16.69
C ARG A 208 -12.43 -3.04 16.00
N GLN A 209 -11.93 -3.03 14.77
CA GLN A 209 -11.88 -1.83 13.93
C GLN A 209 -13.21 -1.53 13.25
N GLN A 210 -13.60 -0.26 13.26
CA GLN A 210 -14.78 0.31 12.64
C GLN A 210 -14.43 1.64 11.98
N LEU A 211 -15.32 2.16 11.14
CA LEU A 211 -15.23 3.52 10.62
C LEU A 211 -16.22 4.41 11.36
N VAL A 212 -15.76 5.60 11.71
CA VAL A 212 -16.59 6.66 12.29
C VAL A 212 -16.51 7.86 11.37
N ALA A 213 -17.68 8.37 10.98
CA ALA A 213 -17.79 9.62 10.23
C ALA A 213 -18.25 10.73 11.18
N TYR A 214 -17.55 11.85 11.10
CA TYR A 214 -17.94 13.11 11.73
C TYR A 214 -18.43 14.03 10.62
N VAL A 215 -19.68 14.55 10.77
CA VAL A 215 -20.29 15.42 9.78
C VAL A 215 -20.74 16.73 10.43
N VAL A 216 -20.60 17.81 9.68
CA VAL A 216 -21.14 19.12 10.00
C VAL A 216 -22.29 19.39 9.06
N GLU A 217 -23.47 19.67 9.62
CA GLU A 217 -24.66 20.02 8.86
C GLU A 217 -24.63 21.49 8.44
N ILE A 218 -25.14 21.77 7.23
CA ILE A 218 -25.40 23.13 6.77
C ILE A 218 -26.53 23.68 7.64
N ARG A 219 -26.21 24.61 8.53
CA ARG A 219 -27.25 25.35 9.27
C ARG A 219 -27.80 26.42 8.35
N GLU A 220 -29.06 26.32 7.93
CA GLU A 220 -29.80 27.47 7.46
C GLU A 220 -29.72 28.54 8.55
N GLN A 221 -29.07 29.68 8.25
CA GLN A 221 -29.21 30.86 9.12
C GLN A 221 -30.70 31.27 9.02
N GLY A 222 -31.47 30.78 9.96
CA GLY A 222 -32.83 31.25 10.12
C GLY A 222 -32.83 32.77 10.19
N LEU A 223 -33.48 33.40 9.24
CA LEU A 223 -33.87 34.81 9.34
C LEU A 223 -34.69 34.93 10.64
N GLY A 224 -33.99 35.17 11.75
CA GLY A 224 -34.60 35.46 13.02
C GLY A 224 -35.53 36.65 12.83
N ASN A 225 -36.82 36.39 12.95
CA ASN A 225 -37.85 37.42 13.05
C ASN A 225 -37.45 38.50 14.06
N ARG A 226 -36.94 39.62 13.52
CA ARG A 226 -37.03 40.91 14.19
C ARG A 226 -38.41 41.50 13.90
N GLU A 227 -39.40 41.01 14.58
CA GLU A 227 -40.67 41.71 14.75
C GLU A 227 -41.25 41.24 16.07
N GLN A 228 -41.03 42.07 17.09
CA GLN A 228 -41.93 42.37 18.20
C GLN A 228 -41.20 43.13 19.29
N ALA A 229 -41.07 44.40 19.09
CA ALA A 229 -40.84 45.34 20.17
C ALA A 229 -41.34 46.74 19.74
N GLU A 230 -42.65 46.85 19.57
CA GLU A 230 -43.37 48.11 19.66
C GLU A 230 -44.82 47.77 19.99
N ALA A 231 -45.18 47.89 21.25
CA ALA A 231 -46.43 48.38 21.76
C ALA A 231 -46.55 48.15 23.28
N GLU A 232 -46.62 49.23 23.95
CA GLU A 232 -47.16 49.63 25.28
C GLU A 232 -46.11 49.85 26.35
#